data_fa5863f79474c101df8ab791284280f2
#
_entry.id   fa5863f79474c101df8ab791284280f2
#
_cell.length_a   1.000
_cell.length_b   1.000
_cell.length_c   1.000
_cell.angle_alpha   90.00
_cell.angle_beta   90.00
_cell.angle_gamma   90.00
#
_symmetry.space_group_name_H-M   'P 1'
#
loop_
_entity.id
_entity.type
_entity.pdbx_description
1 polymer ?
#
loop_
_entity_poly.entity_id
_entity_poly.type
_entity_poly.pdbx_seq_one_letter_code
_entity_poly.pdbx_strand_id
1 'polypeptide(L)'
;MSQVGTPLTPRQKFSIAAKDSFDYPTVLLAGAVAGIGQWNNSNPSFGQGMQGYGHRWITSYADQAIGNMLTEAVYPVLLHQDPRYFRRGTGSTWRRMGYALTRVVITQRDGGGSQFNTSEWLGNATTVGIGNAYYPDSRTIGGNTSRLFIQVGIDAASMVLKEFWPDIRRKMGK
;
A
#
# COMPACT_ATOMS: atom_id res chain seq x y z
N MET A 1 23.33 -4.88 9.18
CA MET A 1 23.82 -3.67 8.53
C MET A 1 22.66 -3.06 7.79
N SER A 2 22.14 -1.92 8.25
CA SER A 2 21.11 -1.16 7.53
C SER A 2 21.76 -0.61 6.27
N GLN A 3 21.22 -0.97 5.10
CA GLN A 3 21.62 -0.30 3.86
C GLN A 3 21.02 1.11 3.90
N VAL A 4 21.77 2.02 4.53
CA VAL A 4 21.44 3.45 4.50
C VAL A 4 21.75 3.90 3.07
N GLY A 5 20.73 3.90 2.22
CA GLY A 5 20.84 4.50 0.90
C GLY A 5 21.00 6.00 1.00
N THR A 6 21.54 6.63 -0.04
CA THR A 6 21.56 8.09 -0.15
C THR A 6 20.12 8.62 0.04
N PRO A 7 19.91 9.68 0.85
CA PRO A 7 18.60 10.29 1.04
C PRO A 7 17.95 10.63 -0.30
N LEU A 8 16.66 10.32 -0.42
CA LEU A 8 15.90 10.63 -1.62
C LEU A 8 15.50 12.10 -1.66
N THR A 9 15.63 12.70 -2.82
CA THR A 9 15.03 14.04 -3.06
C THR A 9 13.50 13.92 -3.10
N PRO A 10 12.76 15.01 -2.82
CA PRO A 10 11.29 15.01 -2.95
C PRO A 10 10.84 14.51 -4.33
N ARG A 11 11.50 14.98 -5.42
CA ARG A 11 11.18 14.54 -6.78
C ARG A 11 11.31 13.03 -6.98
N GLN A 12 12.32 12.41 -6.35
CA GLN A 12 12.49 10.95 -6.43
C GLN A 12 11.40 10.21 -5.67
N LYS A 13 10.95 10.69 -4.48
CA LYS A 13 9.83 10.13 -3.74
C LYS A 13 8.54 10.18 -4.56
N PHE A 14 8.23 11.32 -5.17
CA PHE A 14 7.08 11.43 -6.08
C PHE A 14 7.20 10.51 -7.30
N SER A 15 8.40 10.32 -7.85
CA SER A 15 8.61 9.40 -8.97
C SER A 15 8.38 7.93 -8.56
N ILE A 16 8.74 7.55 -7.34
CA ILE A 16 8.46 6.20 -6.79
C ILE A 16 6.95 6.02 -6.66
N ALA A 17 6.27 6.90 -5.96
CA ALA A 17 4.83 6.85 -5.76
C ALA A 17 4.05 6.80 -7.08
N ALA A 18 4.45 7.60 -8.07
CA ALA A 18 3.84 7.56 -9.39
C ALA A 18 4.05 6.20 -10.08
N LYS A 19 5.26 5.64 -10.04
CA LYS A 19 5.54 4.33 -10.63
C LYS A 19 4.74 3.24 -9.96
N ASP A 20 4.72 3.20 -8.64
CA ASP A 20 3.98 2.17 -7.87
C ASP A 20 2.46 2.31 -8.07
N SER A 21 1.95 3.54 -8.29
CA SER A 21 0.53 3.77 -8.61
C SER A 21 0.13 3.22 -9.98
N PHE A 22 1.01 3.25 -10.97
CA PHE A 22 0.74 2.79 -12.34
C PHE A 22 1.38 1.43 -12.66
N ASP A 23 1.91 0.73 -11.66
CA ASP A 23 2.50 -0.58 -11.86
C ASP A 23 1.43 -1.67 -11.97
N TYR A 24 1.75 -2.69 -12.75
CA TYR A 24 0.85 -3.83 -13.00
C TYR A 24 0.35 -4.53 -11.71
N PRO A 25 1.18 -4.77 -10.67
CA PRO A 25 0.70 -5.32 -9.42
C PRO A 25 -0.41 -4.51 -8.75
N THR A 26 -0.35 -3.18 -8.79
CA THR A 26 -1.38 -2.30 -8.20
C THR A 26 -2.73 -2.47 -8.91
N VAL A 27 -2.72 -2.55 -10.23
CA VAL A 27 -3.93 -2.78 -11.05
C VAL A 27 -4.56 -4.14 -10.73
N LEU A 28 -3.73 -5.20 -10.64
CA LEU A 28 -4.20 -6.55 -10.30
C LEU A 28 -4.74 -6.63 -8.88
N LEU A 29 -4.06 -6.00 -7.95
CA LEU A 29 -4.45 -5.99 -6.54
C LEU A 29 -5.81 -5.27 -6.36
N ALA A 30 -6.00 -4.14 -7.03
CA ALA A 30 -7.29 -3.44 -7.06
C ALA A 30 -8.42 -4.34 -7.61
N GLY A 31 -8.13 -5.13 -8.66
CA GLY A 31 -9.07 -6.11 -9.21
C GLY A 31 -9.41 -7.22 -8.23
N ALA A 32 -8.42 -7.75 -7.52
CA ALA A 32 -8.64 -8.78 -6.50
C ALA A 32 -9.48 -8.25 -5.33
N VAL A 33 -9.18 -7.04 -4.83
CA VAL A 33 -9.96 -6.36 -3.79
C VAL A 33 -11.40 -6.12 -4.25
N ALA A 34 -11.60 -5.67 -5.49
CA ALA A 34 -12.91 -5.50 -6.08
C ALA A 34 -13.70 -6.81 -6.16
N GLY A 35 -13.03 -7.93 -6.52
CA GLY A 35 -13.63 -9.27 -6.56
C GLY A 35 -14.10 -9.73 -5.18
N ILE A 36 -13.27 -9.55 -4.15
CA ILE A 36 -13.65 -9.85 -2.77
C ILE A 36 -14.81 -8.96 -2.32
N GLY A 37 -14.76 -7.67 -2.63
CA GLY A 37 -15.83 -6.72 -2.34
C GLY A 37 -17.14 -7.07 -3.03
N GLN A 38 -17.07 -7.56 -4.27
CA GLN A 38 -18.23 -8.05 -5.02
C GLN A 38 -18.85 -9.29 -4.36
N TRP A 39 -18.02 -10.25 -3.97
CA TRP A 39 -18.46 -11.45 -3.29
C TRP A 39 -19.17 -11.15 -1.96
N ASN A 40 -18.56 -10.30 -1.14
CA ASN A 40 -19.08 -9.93 0.18
C ASN A 40 -20.17 -8.85 0.12
N ASN A 41 -20.55 -8.40 -1.09
CA ASN A 41 -21.45 -7.25 -1.29
C ASN A 41 -21.03 -6.01 -0.48
N SER A 42 -19.73 -5.77 -0.39
CA SER A 42 -19.21 -4.55 0.21
C SER A 42 -19.67 -3.35 -0.61
N ASN A 43 -20.09 -2.28 0.05
CA ASN A 43 -20.71 -1.11 -0.61
C ASN A 43 -21.90 -1.51 -1.51
N PRO A 44 -23.05 -1.87 -0.91
CA PRO A 44 -24.24 -2.31 -1.65
C PRO A 44 -24.75 -1.31 -2.69
N SER A 45 -24.52 -0.01 -2.45
CA SER A 45 -24.87 1.08 -3.37
C SER A 45 -24.20 0.96 -4.74
N PHE A 46 -23.08 0.22 -4.85
CA PHE A 46 -22.40 0.00 -6.13
C PHE A 46 -23.11 -1.04 -7.01
N GLY A 47 -24.08 -1.77 -6.44
CA GLY A 47 -24.79 -2.85 -7.14
C GLY A 47 -23.95 -4.10 -7.32
N GLN A 48 -24.46 -5.03 -8.13
CA GLN A 48 -23.86 -6.31 -8.45
C GLN A 48 -23.61 -6.44 -9.96
N GLY A 49 -23.05 -7.58 -10.39
CA GLY A 49 -22.70 -7.84 -11.79
C GLY A 49 -21.46 -7.06 -12.24
N MET A 50 -21.29 -6.98 -13.56
CA MET A 50 -20.10 -6.34 -14.16
C MET A 50 -20.01 -4.83 -13.86
N GLN A 51 -21.14 -4.14 -13.79
CA GLN A 51 -21.16 -2.71 -13.45
C GLN A 51 -20.73 -2.49 -12.00
N GLY A 52 -21.25 -3.26 -11.05
CA GLY A 52 -20.85 -3.19 -9.64
C GLY A 52 -19.39 -3.57 -9.44
N TYR A 53 -18.89 -4.59 -10.15
CA TYR A 53 -17.48 -4.96 -10.13
C TYR A 53 -16.59 -3.83 -10.68
N GLY A 54 -16.94 -3.27 -11.83
CA GLY A 54 -16.20 -2.15 -12.44
C GLY A 54 -16.11 -0.93 -11.52
N HIS A 55 -17.23 -0.60 -10.84
CA HIS A 55 -17.25 0.49 -9.86
C HIS A 55 -16.30 0.21 -8.69
N ARG A 56 -16.35 -1.00 -8.11
CA ARG A 56 -15.43 -1.40 -7.03
C ARG A 56 -13.98 -1.41 -7.49
N TRP A 57 -13.71 -1.84 -8.72
CA TRP A 57 -12.35 -1.86 -9.25
C TRP A 57 -11.77 -0.46 -9.42
N ILE A 58 -12.52 0.45 -10.02
CA ILE A 58 -12.08 1.85 -10.21
C ILE A 58 -11.84 2.54 -8.86
N THR A 59 -12.75 2.37 -7.90
CA THR A 59 -12.61 2.99 -6.58
C THR A 59 -11.47 2.36 -5.76
N SER A 60 -11.28 1.04 -5.84
CA SER A 60 -10.13 0.36 -5.21
C SER A 60 -8.81 0.79 -5.85
N TYR A 61 -8.78 1.00 -7.16
CA TYR A 61 -7.60 1.51 -7.84
C TYR A 61 -7.31 2.97 -7.44
N ALA A 62 -8.35 3.80 -7.33
CA ALA A 62 -8.21 5.18 -6.85
C ALA A 62 -7.66 5.22 -5.41
N ASP A 63 -8.15 4.36 -4.51
CA ASP A 63 -7.62 4.22 -3.16
C ASP A 63 -6.13 3.86 -3.17
N GLN A 64 -5.71 2.89 -4.00
CA GLN A 64 -4.30 2.51 -4.13
C GLN A 64 -3.43 3.67 -4.65
N ALA A 65 -3.86 4.34 -5.72
CA ALA A 65 -3.10 5.44 -6.30
C ALA A 65 -2.98 6.65 -5.36
N ILE A 66 -4.08 7.02 -4.69
CA ILE A 66 -4.08 8.10 -3.67
C ILE A 66 -3.21 7.67 -2.48
N GLY A 67 -3.36 6.42 -2.01
CA GLY A 67 -2.57 5.84 -0.94
C GLY A 67 -1.08 5.93 -1.24
N ASN A 68 -0.63 5.41 -2.38
CA ASN A 68 0.78 5.46 -2.78
C ASN A 68 1.31 6.90 -2.81
N MET A 69 0.55 7.85 -3.38
CA MET A 69 0.96 9.26 -3.41
C MET A 69 1.12 9.85 -2.00
N LEU A 70 0.26 9.48 -1.06
CA LEU A 70 0.33 9.98 0.30
C LEU A 70 1.38 9.24 1.15
N THR A 71 1.44 7.91 1.08
CA THR A 71 2.34 7.10 1.92
C THR A 71 3.79 7.06 1.41
N GLU A 72 4.02 7.24 0.11
CA GLU A 72 5.35 7.14 -0.50
C GLU A 72 5.93 8.50 -0.95
N ALA A 73 5.11 9.54 -1.11
CA ALA A 73 5.58 10.86 -1.53
C ALA A 73 5.26 11.97 -0.52
N VAL A 74 3.99 12.33 -0.35
CA VAL A 74 3.59 13.53 0.41
C VAL A 74 4.08 13.45 1.85
N TYR A 75 3.63 12.46 2.60
CA TYR A 75 4.03 12.31 4.01
C TYR A 75 5.50 11.99 4.20
N PRO A 76 6.16 11.12 3.40
CA PRO A 76 7.60 10.91 3.49
C PRO A 76 8.44 12.15 3.23
N VAL A 77 7.99 13.07 2.36
CA VAL A 77 8.67 14.37 2.18
C VAL A 77 8.51 15.23 3.43
N LEU A 78 7.30 15.35 3.97
CA LEU A 78 7.01 16.19 5.13
C LEU A 78 7.65 15.66 6.42
N LEU A 79 7.73 14.34 6.57
CA LEU A 79 8.19 13.67 7.80
C LEU A 79 9.64 13.16 7.70
N HIS A 80 10.34 13.46 6.60
CA HIS A 80 11.71 12.98 6.34
C HIS A 80 11.87 11.47 6.47
N GLN A 81 10.89 10.73 5.92
CA GLN A 81 10.86 9.26 5.90
C GLN A 81 11.27 8.73 4.53
N ASP A 82 11.95 7.59 4.51
CA ASP A 82 12.33 6.91 3.27
C ASP A 82 11.24 5.90 2.89
N PRO A 83 10.53 6.09 1.76
CA PRO A 83 9.44 5.20 1.35
C PRO A 83 9.93 3.87 0.75
N ARG A 84 11.23 3.72 0.49
CA ARG A 84 11.77 2.52 -0.13
C ARG A 84 11.61 1.29 0.76
N TYR A 85 11.21 0.19 0.15
CA TYR A 85 11.28 -1.11 0.80
C TYR A 85 12.71 -1.68 0.71
N PHE A 86 13.38 -1.79 1.84
CA PHE A 86 14.70 -2.41 1.93
C PHE A 86 14.56 -3.91 2.18
N ARG A 87 14.74 -4.67 1.10
CA ARG A 87 14.62 -6.12 1.13
C ARG A 87 15.64 -6.75 2.07
N ARG A 88 15.20 -7.67 2.92
CA ARG A 88 16.11 -8.47 3.77
C ARG A 88 16.86 -9.51 2.96
N GLY A 89 16.17 -10.25 2.09
CA GLY A 89 16.74 -11.20 1.13
C GLY A 89 17.33 -12.47 1.72
N THR A 90 17.64 -12.51 3.02
CA THR A 90 18.34 -13.62 3.70
C THR A 90 17.61 -14.08 4.96
N GLY A 91 17.81 -15.35 5.32
CA GLY A 91 17.18 -15.98 6.49
C GLY A 91 16.01 -16.89 6.13
N SER A 92 15.35 -17.44 7.15
CA SER A 92 14.18 -18.30 6.93
C SER A 92 12.98 -17.51 6.38
N THR A 93 12.08 -18.19 5.67
CA THR A 93 10.84 -17.59 5.12
C THR A 93 10.04 -16.84 6.18
N TRP A 94 9.89 -17.42 7.37
CA TRP A 94 9.14 -16.79 8.47
C TRP A 94 9.82 -15.51 8.99
N ARG A 95 11.15 -15.50 9.09
CA ARG A 95 11.91 -14.29 9.48
C ARG A 95 11.78 -13.18 8.46
N ARG A 96 11.81 -13.53 7.18
CA ARG A 96 11.66 -12.56 6.08
C ARG A 96 10.24 -12.02 6.03
N MET A 97 9.23 -12.88 6.18
CA MET A 97 7.83 -12.48 6.24
C MET A 97 7.57 -11.56 7.43
N GLY A 98 8.01 -11.95 8.64
CA GLY A 98 7.91 -11.10 9.82
C GLY A 98 8.59 -9.74 9.65
N TYR A 99 9.78 -9.71 9.02
CA TYR A 99 10.46 -8.47 8.70
C TYR A 99 9.62 -7.60 7.73
N ALA A 100 9.08 -8.18 6.66
CA ALA A 100 8.24 -7.45 5.71
C ALA A 100 7.01 -6.84 6.39
N LEU A 101 6.32 -7.62 7.22
CA LEU A 101 5.14 -7.14 7.97
C LEU A 101 5.47 -6.02 8.96
N THR A 102 6.68 -5.99 9.53
CA THR A 102 7.06 -4.87 10.42
C THR A 102 7.23 -3.55 9.68
N ARG A 103 7.34 -3.53 8.36
CA ARG A 103 7.57 -2.31 7.60
C ARG A 103 6.37 -1.37 7.56
N VAL A 104 5.15 -1.86 7.78
CA VAL A 104 3.97 -0.99 7.98
C VAL A 104 4.03 -0.19 9.29
N VAL A 105 4.84 -0.65 10.25
CA VAL A 105 4.99 -0.01 11.57
C VAL A 105 6.30 0.76 11.69
N ILE A 106 7.37 0.25 11.04
CA ILE A 106 8.72 0.79 11.16
C ILE A 106 9.27 1.10 9.78
N THR A 107 9.69 2.34 9.56
CA THR A 107 10.36 2.79 8.35
C THR A 107 11.75 3.37 8.67
N GLN A 108 12.49 3.75 7.63
CA GLN A 108 13.78 4.42 7.77
C GLN A 108 13.62 5.94 7.67
N ARG A 109 14.51 6.67 8.34
CA ARG A 109 14.66 8.13 8.16
C ARG A 109 15.55 8.41 6.96
N ASP A 110 15.34 9.55 6.31
CA ASP A 110 16.22 10.04 5.24
C ASP A 110 17.69 10.17 5.71
N GLY A 111 17.90 10.57 6.95
CA GLY A 111 19.22 10.69 7.57
C GLY A 111 19.77 9.40 8.18
N GLY A 112 19.10 8.27 7.98
CA GLY A 112 19.47 6.96 8.58
C GLY A 112 18.78 6.70 9.92
N GLY A 113 18.79 5.42 10.32
CA GLY A 113 18.06 4.94 11.50
C GLY A 113 16.60 4.61 11.21
N SER A 114 15.97 3.98 12.21
CA SER A 114 14.56 3.55 12.11
C SER A 114 13.66 4.44 12.94
N GLN A 115 12.40 4.57 12.52
CA GLN A 115 11.35 5.28 13.24
C GLN A 115 9.99 4.65 12.98
N PHE A 116 8.98 5.06 13.74
CA PHE A 116 7.60 4.67 13.46
C PHE A 116 7.19 5.18 12.07
N ASN A 117 6.49 4.34 11.30
CA ASN A 117 6.07 4.66 9.94
C ASN A 117 4.82 5.54 9.94
N THR A 118 5.00 6.79 10.37
CA THR A 118 3.91 7.78 10.46
C THR A 118 3.31 8.05 9.08
N SER A 119 4.12 8.03 8.01
CA SER A 119 3.65 8.23 6.63
C SER A 119 2.63 7.18 6.21
N GLU A 120 2.84 5.93 6.57
CA GLU A 120 1.94 4.82 6.31
C GLU A 120 0.56 5.05 6.94
N TRP A 121 0.55 5.34 8.23
CA TRP A 121 -0.70 5.48 8.99
C TRP A 121 -1.46 6.76 8.66
N LEU A 122 -0.77 7.90 8.56
CA LEU A 122 -1.41 9.17 8.18
C LEU A 122 -1.84 9.16 6.71
N GLY A 123 -1.02 8.58 5.83
CA GLY A 123 -1.36 8.46 4.41
C GLY A 123 -2.62 7.64 4.21
N ASN A 124 -2.69 6.46 4.79
CA ASN A 124 -3.87 5.60 4.71
C ASN A 124 -5.10 6.22 5.38
N ALA A 125 -4.96 6.86 6.55
CA ALA A 125 -6.06 7.56 7.19
C ALA A 125 -6.60 8.71 6.32
N THR A 126 -5.71 9.46 5.67
CA THR A 126 -6.10 10.54 4.75
C THR A 126 -6.78 9.98 3.49
N THR A 127 -6.26 8.88 2.94
CA THR A 127 -6.88 8.17 1.80
C THR A 127 -8.29 7.73 2.13
N VAL A 128 -8.50 7.15 3.31
CA VAL A 128 -9.84 6.76 3.79
C VAL A 128 -10.76 7.98 3.91
N GLY A 129 -10.26 9.09 4.45
CA GLY A 129 -11.00 10.35 4.52
C GLY A 129 -11.44 10.87 3.14
N ILE A 130 -10.53 10.87 2.16
CA ILE A 130 -10.82 11.23 0.77
C ILE A 130 -11.83 10.25 0.16
N GLY A 131 -11.69 8.95 0.44
CA GLY A 131 -12.57 7.89 -0.02
C GLY A 131 -14.03 8.07 0.40
N ASN A 132 -14.32 8.79 1.49
CA ASN A 132 -15.68 9.12 1.88
C ASN A 132 -16.44 9.92 0.81
N ALA A 133 -15.74 10.54 -0.15
CA ALA A 133 -16.39 11.19 -1.28
C ALA A 133 -17.09 10.20 -2.23
N TYR A 134 -16.52 8.99 -2.40
CA TYR A 134 -17.01 7.99 -3.35
C TYR A 134 -17.43 6.64 -2.74
N TYR A 135 -17.37 6.49 -1.39
CA TYR A 135 -17.91 5.33 -0.67
C TYR A 135 -19.09 5.76 0.24
N PRO A 136 -20.30 5.89 -0.26
CA PRO A 136 -21.43 6.38 0.53
C PRO A 136 -21.79 5.44 1.69
N ASP A 137 -21.62 4.13 1.51
CA ASP A 137 -22.01 3.11 2.49
C ASP A 137 -21.04 3.01 3.68
N SER A 138 -19.84 3.60 3.58
CA SER A 138 -18.76 3.44 4.56
C SER A 138 -18.40 4.73 5.32
N ARG A 139 -19.26 5.75 5.30
CA ARG A 139 -19.03 7.06 5.92
C ARG A 139 -19.20 7.08 7.45
N THR A 140 -19.16 5.93 8.09
CA THR A 140 -19.24 5.79 9.54
C THR A 140 -17.85 5.64 10.14
N ILE A 141 -17.70 5.89 11.45
CA ILE A 141 -16.44 5.66 12.18
C ILE A 141 -15.98 4.20 12.01
N GLY A 142 -16.90 3.24 12.19
CA GLY A 142 -16.59 1.81 12.01
C GLY A 142 -16.19 1.48 10.58
N GLY A 143 -16.90 2.01 9.59
CA GLY A 143 -16.57 1.84 8.16
C GLY A 143 -15.18 2.39 7.82
N ASN A 144 -14.87 3.60 8.25
CA ASN A 144 -13.57 4.22 8.05
C ASN A 144 -12.44 3.47 8.75
N THR A 145 -12.66 3.01 9.99
CA THR A 145 -11.68 2.20 10.72
C THR A 145 -11.42 0.88 10.00
N SER A 146 -12.47 0.20 9.55
CA SER A 146 -12.34 -1.05 8.79
C SER A 146 -11.55 -0.84 7.49
N ARG A 147 -11.85 0.22 6.74
CA ARG A 147 -11.13 0.57 5.50
C ARG A 147 -9.66 0.87 5.76
N LEU A 148 -9.36 1.61 6.84
CA LEU A 148 -7.97 1.89 7.22
C LEU A 148 -7.18 0.60 7.45
N PHE A 149 -7.71 -0.34 8.23
CA PHE A 149 -7.02 -1.61 8.47
C PHE A 149 -6.92 -2.49 7.24
N ILE A 150 -7.91 -2.44 6.34
CA ILE A 150 -7.85 -3.14 5.05
C ILE A 150 -6.71 -2.57 4.20
N GLN A 151 -6.58 -1.25 4.08
CA GLN A 151 -5.50 -0.62 3.31
C GLN A 151 -4.12 -0.95 3.88
N VAL A 152 -3.92 -0.77 5.19
CA VAL A 152 -2.67 -1.17 5.85
C VAL A 152 -2.38 -2.67 5.65
N GLY A 153 -3.41 -3.52 5.64
CA GLY A 153 -3.27 -4.95 5.35
C GLY A 153 -2.85 -5.23 3.89
N ILE A 154 -3.36 -4.46 2.93
CA ILE A 154 -2.96 -4.52 1.52
C ILE A 154 -1.50 -4.09 1.37
N ASP A 155 -1.10 -3.01 2.03
CA ASP A 155 0.28 -2.53 2.01
C ASP A 155 1.24 -3.55 2.65
N ALA A 156 0.84 -4.17 3.76
CA ALA A 156 1.58 -5.27 4.37
C ALA A 156 1.77 -6.46 3.40
N ALA A 157 0.71 -6.84 2.67
CA ALA A 157 0.80 -7.88 1.65
C ALA A 157 1.73 -7.47 0.49
N SER A 158 1.67 -6.20 0.06
CA SER A 158 2.58 -5.65 -0.96
C SER A 158 4.04 -5.70 -0.50
N MET A 159 4.33 -5.38 0.78
CA MET A 159 5.68 -5.50 1.34
C MET A 159 6.17 -6.95 1.37
N VAL A 160 5.30 -7.91 1.68
CA VAL A 160 5.63 -9.35 1.58
C VAL A 160 5.93 -9.72 0.12
N LEU A 161 5.13 -9.26 -0.83
CA LEU A 161 5.41 -9.48 -2.26
C LEU A 161 6.74 -8.85 -2.67
N LYS A 162 7.03 -7.61 -2.30
CA LYS A 162 8.32 -6.94 -2.57
C LYS A 162 9.50 -7.73 -1.97
N GLU A 163 9.33 -8.39 -0.80
CA GLU A 163 10.36 -9.25 -0.20
C GLU A 163 10.63 -10.51 -1.00
N PHE A 164 9.60 -11.19 -1.50
CA PHE A 164 9.74 -12.50 -2.14
C PHE A 164 9.76 -12.46 -3.67
N TRP A 165 9.34 -11.36 -4.29
CA TRP A 165 9.25 -11.23 -5.74
C TRP A 165 10.51 -11.62 -6.53
N PRO A 166 11.73 -11.18 -6.13
CA PRO A 166 12.95 -11.60 -6.83
C PRO A 166 13.20 -13.10 -6.78
N ASP A 167 12.76 -13.78 -5.72
CA ASP A 167 12.92 -15.24 -5.58
C ASP A 167 11.91 -15.97 -6.47
N ILE A 168 10.67 -15.46 -6.56
CA ILE A 168 9.62 -15.97 -7.43
C ILE A 168 10.05 -15.83 -8.89
N ARG A 169 10.48 -14.63 -9.32
CA ARG A 169 10.99 -14.39 -10.69
C ARG A 169 12.13 -15.33 -11.07
N ARG A 170 13.06 -15.56 -10.15
CA ARG A 170 14.19 -16.47 -10.39
C ARG A 170 13.77 -17.92 -10.60
N LYS A 171 12.68 -18.35 -9.93
CA LYS A 171 12.11 -19.68 -10.11
C LYS A 171 11.29 -19.82 -11.39
N MET A 172 10.61 -18.76 -11.82
CA MET A 172 9.82 -18.77 -13.05
C MET A 172 10.67 -18.59 -14.33
N GLY A 173 11.85 -17.98 -14.23
CA GLY A 173 12.78 -17.77 -15.35
C GLY A 173 13.76 -18.93 -15.57
N LYS A 174 13.58 -20.06 -14.86
CA LYS A 174 14.26 -21.34 -15.11
C LYS A 174 13.31 -22.32 -15.76
#